data_6b76a4027b81b8bb086bc856dc55ae5d
#
_entry.id   6b76a4027b81b8bb086bc856dc55ae5d
#
_cell.length_a   1.000
_cell.length_b   1.000
_cell.length_c   1.000
_cell.angle_alpha   90.00
_cell.angle_beta   90.00
_cell.angle_gamma   90.00
#
_symmetry.space_group_name_H-M   'P 1'
#
loop_
_entity.id
_entity.type
_entity.pdbx_description
1 polymer ?
#
loop_
_entity_poly.entity_id
_entity_poly.type
_entity_poly.pdbx_seq_one_letter_code
_entity_poly.pdbx_strand_id
1 'polypeptide(L)'
;MNERRFTEDQLKELAARLLRTSGMKPEDAAAIAQDLVAADMRGLYSHGVSRIPMYLKRIECKCVKPVPDIKVEQVGTAVLRVNGDDGMGFLVAHKAMESGMKLAEKTGIAMVGCTHSTHYGMAALYVKQAVKNGYCCMVYTNSSPALPVYGGRTTFLGAAPFAAGMVGGYESPDYILDMAMTKTARGKIRVAMISNEPIPEGLALDIDGNPTTDAKKAFEGVCLPFGGP
;
A
#
# COMPACT_ATOMS: atom_id res chain seq x y z
N MET A 1 3.13 -29.59 5.09
CA MET A 1 1.78 -29.02 5.28
C MET A 1 1.04 -29.12 3.93
N ASN A 2 -0.19 -29.66 3.91
CA ASN A 2 -0.97 -29.67 2.67
C ASN A 2 -1.35 -28.22 2.32
N GLU A 3 -0.76 -27.67 1.26
CA GLU A 3 -1.14 -26.37 0.72
C GLU A 3 -2.57 -26.45 0.21
N ARG A 4 -3.45 -25.66 0.79
CA ARG A 4 -4.80 -25.47 0.25
C ARG A 4 -4.75 -24.38 -0.81
N ARG A 5 -5.20 -24.69 -2.02
CA ARG A 5 -5.35 -23.72 -3.10
C ARG A 5 -6.81 -23.27 -3.19
N PHE A 6 -6.99 -21.99 -3.47
CA PHE A 6 -8.30 -21.36 -3.67
C PHE A 6 -8.36 -20.76 -5.07
N THR A 7 -9.54 -20.75 -5.66
CA THR A 7 -9.79 -19.89 -6.83
C THR A 7 -9.84 -18.42 -6.38
N GLU A 8 -9.66 -17.50 -7.32
CA GLU A 8 -9.74 -16.05 -7.05
C GLU A 8 -11.07 -15.70 -6.35
N ASP A 9 -12.20 -16.21 -6.87
CA ASP A 9 -13.53 -15.91 -6.31
C ASP A 9 -13.74 -16.52 -4.92
N GLN A 10 -13.28 -17.74 -4.68
CA GLN A 10 -13.33 -18.35 -3.36
C GLN A 10 -12.54 -17.54 -2.34
N LEU A 11 -11.37 -17.02 -2.75
CA LEU A 11 -10.52 -16.22 -1.86
C LEU A 11 -11.13 -14.85 -1.57
N LYS A 12 -11.75 -14.20 -2.59
CA LYS A 12 -12.49 -12.93 -2.41
C LYS A 12 -13.66 -13.11 -1.45
N GLU A 13 -14.46 -14.17 -1.64
CA GLU A 13 -15.59 -14.44 -0.75
C GLU A 13 -15.14 -14.70 0.68
N LEU A 14 -14.13 -15.54 0.88
CA LEU A 14 -13.57 -15.81 2.21
C LEU A 14 -13.05 -14.54 2.88
N ALA A 15 -12.28 -13.72 2.16
CA ALA A 15 -11.75 -12.45 2.64
C ALA A 15 -12.88 -11.47 3.03
N ALA A 16 -13.89 -11.31 2.17
CA ALA A 16 -15.03 -10.45 2.45
C ALA A 16 -15.83 -10.93 3.68
N ARG A 17 -16.04 -12.24 3.83
CA ARG A 17 -16.70 -12.81 5.01
C ARG A 17 -15.93 -12.50 6.30
N LEU A 18 -14.61 -12.66 6.28
CA LEU A 18 -13.75 -12.35 7.44
C LEU A 18 -13.83 -10.86 7.79
N LEU A 19 -13.73 -9.96 6.80
CA LEU A 19 -13.82 -8.51 7.04
C LEU A 19 -15.18 -8.10 7.61
N ARG A 20 -16.28 -8.72 7.15
CA ARG A 20 -17.63 -8.45 7.71
C ARG A 20 -17.76 -8.79 9.18
N THR A 21 -16.98 -9.72 9.74
CA THR A 21 -17.04 -10.05 11.17
C THR A 21 -16.65 -8.87 12.06
N SER A 22 -15.99 -7.85 11.53
CA SER A 22 -15.61 -6.64 12.27
C SER A 22 -16.68 -5.53 12.25
N GLY A 23 -17.87 -5.79 11.71
CA GLY A 23 -18.94 -4.79 11.58
C GLY A 23 -18.83 -3.90 10.33
N MET A 24 -17.94 -4.25 9.40
CA MET A 24 -17.80 -3.55 8.12
C MET A 24 -19.02 -3.80 7.23
N LYS A 25 -19.43 -2.79 6.44
CA LYS A 25 -20.49 -2.94 5.45
C LYS A 25 -20.14 -4.00 4.41
N PRO A 26 -21.11 -4.78 3.92
CA PRO A 26 -20.85 -5.85 2.93
C PRO A 26 -20.14 -5.36 1.66
N GLU A 27 -20.54 -4.20 1.14
CA GLU A 27 -19.95 -3.59 -0.05
C GLU A 27 -18.50 -3.16 0.18
N ASP A 28 -18.19 -2.56 1.33
CA ASP A 28 -16.84 -2.13 1.70
C ASP A 28 -15.92 -3.34 1.90
N ALA A 29 -16.41 -4.37 2.59
CA ALA A 29 -15.69 -5.61 2.80
C ALA A 29 -15.38 -6.32 1.47
N ALA A 30 -16.31 -6.31 0.52
CA ALA A 30 -16.13 -6.90 -0.81
C ALA A 30 -15.07 -6.13 -1.62
N ALA A 31 -15.12 -4.79 -1.60
CA ALA A 31 -14.14 -3.95 -2.28
C ALA A 31 -12.71 -4.19 -1.74
N ILE A 32 -12.55 -4.19 -0.42
CA ILE A 32 -11.23 -4.44 0.22
C ILE A 32 -10.75 -5.87 -0.07
N ALA A 33 -11.65 -6.86 -0.05
CA ALA A 33 -11.31 -8.24 -0.38
C ALA A 33 -10.80 -8.38 -1.82
N GLN A 34 -11.45 -7.69 -2.77
CA GLN A 34 -11.00 -7.64 -4.16
C GLN A 34 -9.59 -7.08 -4.28
N ASP A 35 -9.29 -5.99 -3.58
CA ASP A 35 -7.97 -5.34 -3.59
C ASP A 35 -6.88 -6.23 -2.99
N LEU A 36 -7.18 -6.90 -1.87
CA LEU A 36 -6.25 -7.84 -1.23
C LEU A 36 -5.95 -9.03 -2.13
N VAL A 37 -6.98 -9.62 -2.73
CA VAL A 37 -6.79 -10.75 -3.65
C VAL A 37 -6.05 -10.31 -4.92
N ALA A 38 -6.30 -9.09 -5.42
CA ALA A 38 -5.54 -8.54 -6.55
C ALA A 38 -4.04 -8.39 -6.25
N ALA A 39 -3.66 -8.16 -5.00
CA ALA A 39 -2.25 -8.18 -4.58
C ALA A 39 -1.68 -9.62 -4.58
N ASP A 40 -2.42 -10.60 -4.06
CA ASP A 40 -2.00 -12.00 -4.07
C ASP A 40 -1.85 -12.55 -5.49
N MET A 41 -2.78 -12.22 -6.39
CA MET A 41 -2.73 -12.61 -7.82
C MET A 41 -1.52 -12.02 -8.57
N ARG A 42 -0.88 -11.00 -8.01
CA ARG A 42 0.38 -10.42 -8.51
C ARG A 42 1.62 -10.92 -7.79
N GLY A 43 1.49 -11.90 -6.89
CA GLY A 43 2.60 -12.41 -6.08
C GLY A 43 3.03 -11.46 -4.96
N LEU A 44 2.24 -10.43 -4.65
CA LEU A 44 2.52 -9.47 -3.58
C LEU A 44 1.86 -9.89 -2.26
N TYR A 45 2.12 -11.10 -1.81
CA TYR A 45 1.52 -11.72 -0.61
C TYR A 45 1.68 -10.89 0.67
N SER A 46 2.68 -10.00 0.71
CA SER A 46 2.87 -9.07 1.83
C SER A 46 1.78 -7.98 1.92
N HIS A 47 0.99 -7.79 0.87
CA HIS A 47 -0.09 -6.82 0.76
C HIS A 47 -1.45 -7.47 0.43
N GLY A 48 -1.52 -8.79 0.44
CA GLY A 48 -2.70 -9.59 0.15
C GLY A 48 -3.49 -9.99 1.40
N VAL A 49 -4.26 -11.08 1.28
CA VAL A 49 -5.17 -11.59 2.34
C VAL A 49 -4.47 -11.94 3.64
N SER A 50 -3.15 -12.19 3.62
CA SER A 50 -2.33 -12.38 4.81
C SER A 50 -2.37 -11.20 5.80
N ARG A 51 -2.86 -10.03 5.35
CA ARG A 51 -3.02 -8.82 6.17
C ARG A 51 -4.33 -8.77 6.95
N ILE A 52 -5.33 -9.57 6.61
CA ILE A 52 -6.66 -9.54 7.25
C ILE A 52 -6.58 -9.65 8.78
N PRO A 53 -5.80 -10.57 9.38
CA PRO A 53 -5.72 -10.64 10.84
C PRO A 53 -5.27 -9.33 11.50
N MET A 54 -4.31 -8.63 10.86
CA MET A 54 -3.84 -7.32 11.35
C MET A 54 -4.94 -6.26 11.25
N TYR A 55 -5.72 -6.23 10.17
CA TYR A 55 -6.82 -5.27 10.02
C TYR A 55 -7.93 -5.51 11.03
N LEU A 56 -8.35 -6.77 11.22
CA LEU A 56 -9.34 -7.14 12.23
C LEU A 56 -8.87 -6.72 13.64
N LYS A 57 -7.60 -6.95 13.96
CA LYS A 57 -7.03 -6.54 15.25
C LYS A 57 -7.04 -5.02 15.44
N ARG A 58 -6.74 -4.24 14.39
CA ARG A 58 -6.79 -2.77 14.44
C ARG A 58 -8.20 -2.25 14.64
N ILE A 59 -9.20 -2.89 14.02
CA ILE A 59 -10.62 -2.54 14.23
C ILE A 59 -11.05 -2.88 15.66
N GLU A 60 -10.71 -4.07 16.16
CA GLU A 60 -10.95 -4.49 17.53
C GLU A 60 -10.37 -3.50 18.56
N CYS A 61 -9.13 -3.06 18.33
CA CYS A 61 -8.45 -2.06 19.16
C CYS A 61 -8.93 -0.61 18.91
N LYS A 62 -9.96 -0.40 18.08
CA LYS A 62 -10.52 0.91 17.75
C LYS A 62 -9.52 1.88 17.09
N CYS A 63 -8.44 1.36 16.51
CA CYS A 63 -7.50 2.14 15.70
C CYS A 63 -8.02 2.38 14.28
N VAL A 64 -9.02 1.63 13.85
CA VAL A 64 -9.66 1.73 12.53
C VAL A 64 -11.16 1.62 12.69
N LYS A 65 -11.90 2.52 12.08
CA LYS A 65 -13.37 2.46 12.03
C LYS A 65 -13.83 1.52 10.92
N PRO A 66 -14.69 0.52 11.23
CA PRO A 66 -15.22 -0.38 10.21
C PRO A 66 -16.23 0.30 9.27
N VAL A 67 -16.86 1.37 9.72
CA VAL A 67 -17.84 2.17 8.95
C VAL A 67 -17.46 3.64 9.09
N PRO A 68 -16.52 4.15 8.27
CA PRO A 68 -16.09 5.54 8.32
C PRO A 68 -17.09 6.48 7.61
N ASP A 69 -17.14 7.74 8.03
CA ASP A 69 -17.80 8.85 7.34
C ASP A 69 -16.75 9.66 6.54
N ILE A 70 -16.37 9.15 5.37
CA ILE A 70 -15.33 9.76 4.54
C ILE A 70 -15.85 11.05 3.92
N LYS A 71 -15.18 12.18 4.22
CA LYS A 71 -15.55 13.51 3.73
C LYS A 71 -14.55 14.02 2.71
N VAL A 72 -15.07 14.62 1.64
CA VAL A 72 -14.27 15.26 0.59
C VAL A 72 -14.60 16.74 0.59
N GLU A 73 -13.57 17.57 0.67
CA GLU A 73 -13.66 19.01 0.67
C GLU A 73 -12.77 19.59 -0.43
N GLN A 74 -13.30 20.51 -1.24
CA GLN A 74 -12.48 21.24 -2.19
C GLN A 74 -11.86 22.46 -1.47
N VAL A 75 -10.53 22.46 -1.36
CA VAL A 75 -9.75 23.48 -0.64
C VAL A 75 -8.98 24.43 -1.57
N GLY A 76 -9.05 24.20 -2.86
CA GLY A 76 -8.47 25.06 -3.90
C GLY A 76 -9.06 24.72 -5.26
N THR A 77 -8.72 25.49 -6.31
CA THR A 77 -9.29 25.30 -7.65
C THR A 77 -9.10 23.88 -8.17
N ALA A 78 -7.93 23.29 -7.97
CA ALA A 78 -7.58 21.92 -8.39
C ALA A 78 -7.14 21.05 -7.20
N VAL A 79 -7.56 21.39 -5.96
CA VAL A 79 -7.09 20.71 -4.76
C VAL A 79 -8.26 20.22 -3.91
N LEU A 80 -8.23 18.94 -3.57
CA LEU A 80 -9.16 18.30 -2.62
C LEU A 80 -8.43 17.86 -1.35
N ARG A 81 -9.16 17.91 -0.25
CA ARG A 81 -8.82 17.26 1.02
C ARG A 81 -9.85 16.17 1.29
N VAL A 82 -9.35 14.95 1.56
CA VAL A 82 -10.18 13.80 1.95
C VAL A 82 -9.86 13.49 3.41
N ASN A 83 -10.88 13.57 4.27
CA ASN A 83 -10.81 13.08 5.63
C ASN A 83 -11.38 11.66 5.67
N GLY A 84 -10.54 10.69 5.96
CA GLY A 84 -10.89 9.26 5.97
C GLY A 84 -11.57 8.78 7.24
N ASP A 85 -11.75 9.66 8.23
CA ASP A 85 -12.42 9.34 9.51
C ASP A 85 -11.87 8.07 10.17
N ASP A 86 -10.54 7.88 10.13
CA ASP A 86 -9.82 6.70 10.63
C ASP A 86 -10.30 5.36 10.03
N GLY A 87 -10.89 5.41 8.84
CA GLY A 87 -11.35 4.24 8.11
C GLY A 87 -10.23 3.43 7.45
N MET A 88 -10.61 2.30 6.85
CA MET A 88 -9.68 1.50 6.05
C MET A 88 -9.15 2.31 4.86
N GLY A 89 -7.83 2.39 4.75
CA GLY A 89 -7.15 3.19 3.73
C GLY A 89 -7.54 2.84 2.30
N PHE A 90 -7.97 1.62 2.04
CA PHE A 90 -8.52 1.20 0.75
C PHE A 90 -9.71 2.06 0.31
N LEU A 91 -10.70 2.21 1.19
CA LEU A 91 -11.91 2.99 0.91
C LEU A 91 -11.58 4.47 0.72
N VAL A 92 -10.71 5.00 1.58
CA VAL A 92 -10.27 6.40 1.52
C VAL A 92 -9.55 6.71 0.22
N ALA A 93 -8.63 5.84 -0.20
CA ALA A 93 -7.84 6.04 -1.41
C ALA A 93 -8.66 5.87 -2.69
N HIS A 94 -9.60 4.91 -2.75
CA HIS A 94 -10.54 4.81 -3.87
C HIS A 94 -11.43 6.05 -3.98
N LYS A 95 -11.94 6.54 -2.84
CA LYS A 95 -12.73 7.79 -2.81
C LYS A 95 -11.93 9.00 -3.25
N ALA A 96 -10.66 9.09 -2.80
CA ALA A 96 -9.75 10.15 -3.20
C ALA A 96 -9.49 10.13 -4.72
N MET A 97 -9.22 8.96 -5.28
CA MET A 97 -8.98 8.80 -6.72
C MET A 97 -10.21 9.16 -7.54
N GLU A 98 -11.40 8.65 -7.17
CA GLU A 98 -12.66 8.99 -7.82
C GLU A 98 -12.92 10.51 -7.82
N SER A 99 -12.77 11.13 -6.66
CA SER A 99 -13.02 12.57 -6.50
C SER A 99 -11.98 13.40 -7.26
N GLY A 100 -10.71 12.96 -7.26
CA GLY A 100 -9.64 13.62 -8.00
C GLY A 100 -9.87 13.58 -9.49
N MET A 101 -10.27 12.44 -10.06
CA MET A 101 -10.59 12.32 -11.49
C MET A 101 -11.76 13.26 -11.88
N LYS A 102 -12.84 13.29 -11.08
CA LYS A 102 -13.97 14.20 -11.31
C LYS A 102 -13.59 15.69 -11.29
N LEU A 103 -12.64 16.06 -10.43
CA LEU A 103 -12.12 17.42 -10.41
C LEU A 103 -11.23 17.69 -11.62
N ALA A 104 -10.34 16.75 -11.97
CA ALA A 104 -9.43 16.88 -13.10
C ALA A 104 -10.16 17.03 -14.45
N GLU A 105 -11.33 16.46 -14.63
CA GLU A 105 -12.20 16.69 -15.80
C GLU A 105 -12.50 18.18 -16.03
N LYS A 106 -12.60 18.94 -14.95
CA LYS A 106 -12.96 20.37 -14.99
C LYS A 106 -11.75 21.28 -15.02
N THR A 107 -10.67 20.86 -14.39
CA THR A 107 -9.50 21.72 -14.12
C THR A 107 -8.24 21.29 -14.86
N GLY A 108 -8.28 20.17 -15.60
CA GLY A 108 -7.15 19.58 -16.32
C GLY A 108 -6.19 18.80 -15.42
N ILE A 109 -6.16 19.07 -14.12
CA ILE A 109 -5.33 18.38 -13.12
C ILE A 109 -6.01 18.43 -11.76
N ALA A 110 -5.77 17.44 -10.90
CA ALA A 110 -6.19 17.52 -9.51
C ALA A 110 -5.09 17.02 -8.58
N MET A 111 -4.98 17.66 -7.41
CA MET A 111 -4.19 17.20 -6.27
C MET A 111 -5.13 16.80 -5.15
N VAL A 112 -4.94 15.62 -4.56
CA VAL A 112 -5.79 15.12 -3.48
C VAL A 112 -4.93 14.73 -2.29
N GLY A 113 -5.11 15.43 -1.16
CA GLY A 113 -4.49 15.09 0.12
C GLY A 113 -5.44 14.28 0.99
N CYS A 114 -4.99 13.13 1.50
CA CYS A 114 -5.76 12.28 2.42
C CYS A 114 -5.23 12.41 3.85
N THR A 115 -6.14 12.54 4.81
CA THR A 115 -5.86 12.58 6.25
C THR A 115 -6.75 11.57 6.97
N HIS A 116 -6.41 11.23 8.23
CA HIS A 116 -7.20 10.26 9.00
C HIS A 116 -7.50 8.98 8.21
N SER A 117 -6.45 8.45 7.58
CA SER A 117 -6.48 7.23 6.77
C SER A 117 -5.53 6.20 7.37
N THR A 118 -5.70 4.95 6.99
CA THR A 118 -4.86 3.86 7.48
C THR A 118 -4.16 3.16 6.32
N HIS A 119 -3.60 1.96 6.54
CA HIS A 119 -2.96 1.18 5.48
C HIS A 119 -3.92 0.92 4.31
N TYR A 120 -3.49 1.15 3.08
CA TYR A 120 -4.30 1.14 1.86
C TYR A 120 -3.89 0.07 0.83
N GLY A 121 -3.11 -0.94 1.25
CA GLY A 121 -2.65 -2.02 0.37
C GLY A 121 -1.51 -1.59 -0.56
N MET A 122 -1.53 -2.06 -1.80
CA MET A 122 -0.56 -1.68 -2.82
C MET A 122 -1.02 -0.44 -3.59
N ALA A 123 -0.11 0.50 -3.85
CA ALA A 123 -0.42 1.76 -4.52
C ALA A 123 -0.85 1.59 -5.98
N ALA A 124 -0.40 0.52 -6.64
CA ALA A 124 -0.78 0.17 -8.02
C ALA A 124 -2.29 0.03 -8.23
N LEU A 125 -3.10 -0.26 -7.20
CA LEU A 125 -4.55 -0.35 -7.30
C LEU A 125 -5.16 0.97 -7.77
N TYR A 126 -4.75 2.06 -7.14
CA TYR A 126 -5.26 3.41 -7.39
C TYR A 126 -4.74 3.98 -8.70
N VAL A 127 -3.45 3.74 -8.99
CA VAL A 127 -2.86 4.07 -10.27
C VAL A 127 -3.60 3.38 -11.42
N LYS A 128 -3.88 2.07 -11.27
CA LYS A 128 -4.63 1.31 -12.27
C LYS A 128 -6.07 1.82 -12.43
N GLN A 129 -6.70 2.27 -11.32
CA GLN A 129 -8.02 2.90 -11.37
C GLN A 129 -8.00 4.15 -12.24
N ALA A 130 -7.02 5.05 -12.07
CA ALA A 130 -6.88 6.25 -12.86
C ALA A 130 -6.59 5.94 -14.34
N VAL A 131 -5.61 5.09 -14.62
CA VAL A 131 -5.20 4.74 -15.99
C VAL A 131 -6.34 4.10 -16.78
N LYS A 132 -7.12 3.21 -16.17
CA LYS A 132 -8.31 2.62 -16.80
C LYS A 132 -9.40 3.64 -17.15
N ASN A 133 -9.40 4.79 -16.50
CA ASN A 133 -10.32 5.89 -16.77
C ASN A 133 -9.68 6.99 -17.65
N GLY A 134 -8.52 6.74 -18.26
CA GLY A 134 -7.86 7.64 -19.19
C GLY A 134 -6.99 8.72 -18.52
N TYR A 135 -6.66 8.59 -17.25
CA TYR A 135 -5.84 9.56 -16.50
C TYR A 135 -4.43 9.05 -16.24
N CYS A 136 -3.44 9.92 -16.42
CA CYS A 136 -2.13 9.74 -15.83
C CYS A 136 -2.18 10.17 -14.36
N CYS A 137 -1.47 9.47 -13.48
CA CYS A 137 -1.46 9.84 -12.08
C CYS A 137 -0.17 9.43 -11.36
N MET A 138 0.06 10.06 -10.22
CA MET A 138 1.11 9.73 -9.26
C MET A 138 0.47 9.58 -7.88
N VAL A 139 0.93 8.58 -7.13
CA VAL A 139 0.45 8.29 -5.77
C VAL A 139 1.65 8.20 -4.83
N TYR A 140 1.56 8.91 -3.73
CA TYR A 140 2.57 8.97 -2.69
C TYR A 140 1.93 8.65 -1.34
N THR A 141 2.69 8.05 -0.46
CA THR A 141 2.27 7.90 0.94
C THR A 141 3.48 7.81 1.86
N ASN A 142 3.27 8.14 3.12
CA ASN A 142 4.19 7.81 4.19
C ASN A 142 3.99 6.37 4.65
N SER A 143 4.92 5.85 5.42
CA SER A 143 4.82 4.55 6.08
C SER A 143 5.58 4.56 7.40
N SER A 144 5.48 3.47 8.16
CA SER A 144 6.27 3.31 9.39
C SER A 144 7.77 3.40 9.12
N PRO A 145 8.59 3.88 10.08
CA PRO A 145 10.02 4.04 9.92
C PRO A 145 10.71 2.75 9.46
N ALA A 146 11.53 2.87 8.41
CA ALA A 146 12.28 1.77 7.81
C ALA A 146 13.65 2.20 7.27
N LEU A 147 13.81 3.50 6.98
CA LEU A 147 15.01 4.11 6.42
C LEU A 147 15.68 5.04 7.44
N PRO A 148 17.00 5.10 7.46
CA PRO A 148 17.72 6.16 8.15
C PRO A 148 17.69 7.45 7.32
N VAL A 149 18.06 8.57 7.92
CA VAL A 149 18.54 9.73 7.17
C VAL A 149 19.88 9.39 6.51
N TYR A 150 20.26 10.12 5.47
CA TYR A 150 21.55 9.88 4.79
C TYR A 150 22.71 9.91 5.78
N GLY A 151 23.58 8.88 5.71
CA GLY A 151 24.69 8.69 6.64
C GLY A 151 24.31 8.20 8.04
N GLY A 152 23.01 8.05 8.34
CA GLY A 152 22.53 7.56 9.63
C GLY A 152 22.35 6.04 9.68
N ARG A 153 22.13 5.51 10.89
CA ARG A 153 21.88 4.08 11.15
C ARG A 153 20.61 3.80 11.95
N THR A 154 19.85 4.83 12.26
CA THR A 154 18.60 4.70 13.02
C THR A 154 17.42 4.93 12.09
N THR A 155 16.40 4.08 12.16
CA THR A 155 15.18 4.24 11.39
C THR A 155 14.47 5.56 11.74
N PHE A 156 14.21 6.40 10.74
CA PHE A 156 13.54 7.69 10.89
C PHE A 156 12.47 7.88 9.80
N LEU A 157 12.83 7.69 8.53
CA LEU A 157 11.92 7.83 7.39
C LEU A 157 11.19 6.51 7.12
N GLY A 158 9.96 6.61 6.63
CA GLY A 158 9.23 5.46 6.11
C GLY A 158 9.80 4.96 4.77
N ALA A 159 9.40 3.76 4.35
CA ALA A 159 9.68 3.26 3.01
C ALA A 159 8.98 4.08 1.90
N ALA A 160 8.06 4.97 2.28
CA ALA A 160 7.40 5.99 1.47
C ALA A 160 7.12 5.52 0.03
N PRO A 161 6.25 4.52 -0.20
CA PRO A 161 6.03 3.98 -1.53
C PRO A 161 5.55 5.06 -2.50
N PHE A 162 6.04 4.94 -3.73
CA PHE A 162 5.70 5.78 -4.86
C PHE A 162 5.10 4.92 -5.95
N ALA A 163 3.99 5.35 -6.52
CA ALA A 163 3.40 4.73 -7.69
C ALA A 163 3.09 5.78 -8.76
N ALA A 164 3.23 5.39 -10.02
CA ALA A 164 2.89 6.23 -11.16
C ALA A 164 2.22 5.40 -12.25
N GLY A 165 1.29 6.02 -12.98
CA GLY A 165 0.62 5.42 -14.10
C GLY A 165 0.46 6.39 -15.25
N MET A 166 0.65 5.86 -16.44
CA MET A 166 0.45 6.58 -17.70
C MET A 166 -0.39 5.71 -18.62
N VAL A 167 -1.37 6.33 -19.25
CA VAL A 167 -2.18 5.70 -20.29
C VAL A 167 -1.29 5.36 -21.47
N GLY A 168 -1.35 4.13 -21.94
CA GLY A 168 -0.62 3.67 -23.11
C GLY A 168 -1.08 4.37 -24.38
N GLY A 169 -0.22 4.37 -25.40
CA GLY A 169 -0.56 4.84 -26.73
C GLY A 169 -1.26 3.74 -27.56
N TYR A 170 -1.53 4.06 -28.84
CA TYR A 170 -2.24 3.15 -29.74
C TYR A 170 -1.57 1.78 -29.90
N GLU A 171 -0.24 1.71 -29.77
CA GLU A 171 0.57 0.48 -29.89
C GLU A 171 1.31 0.12 -28.60
N SER A 172 1.10 0.86 -27.52
CA SER A 172 1.85 0.68 -26.26
C SER A 172 0.91 0.35 -25.12
N PRO A 173 1.25 -0.63 -24.26
CA PRO A 173 0.48 -0.92 -23.07
C PRO A 173 0.53 0.24 -22.06
N ASP A 174 -0.41 0.27 -21.14
CA ASP A 174 -0.39 1.15 -19.99
C ASP A 174 0.90 0.94 -19.17
N TYR A 175 1.51 2.03 -18.73
CA TYR A 175 2.64 1.98 -17.80
C TYR A 175 2.14 2.10 -16.37
N ILE A 176 2.53 1.15 -15.52
CA ILE A 176 2.23 1.17 -14.08
C ILE A 176 3.48 0.84 -13.29
N LEU A 177 3.93 1.81 -12.50
CA LEU A 177 5.00 1.67 -11.53
C LEU A 177 4.39 1.61 -10.12
N ASP A 178 4.90 0.74 -9.26
CA ASP A 178 4.62 0.70 -7.82
C ASP A 178 5.86 0.17 -7.10
N MET A 179 6.49 1.01 -6.30
CA MET A 179 7.74 0.68 -5.64
C MET A 179 7.89 1.35 -4.28
N ALA A 180 8.57 0.67 -3.37
CA ALA A 180 9.08 1.30 -2.16
C ALA A 180 10.30 2.17 -2.48
N MET A 181 10.53 3.24 -1.70
CA MET A 181 11.73 4.07 -1.80
C MET A 181 12.92 3.45 -1.05
N THR A 182 12.89 2.15 -0.83
CA THR A 182 13.95 1.31 -0.27
C THR A 182 14.49 0.36 -1.35
N LYS A 183 15.76 -0.02 -1.27
CA LYS A 183 16.37 -1.03 -2.19
C LYS A 183 15.61 -2.35 -2.19
N THR A 184 15.00 -2.70 -1.06
CA THR A 184 14.11 -3.86 -0.94
C THR A 184 12.98 -3.58 0.04
N ALA A 185 11.83 -4.20 -0.16
CA ALA A 185 10.74 -4.11 0.79
C ALA A 185 11.10 -4.83 2.10
N ARG A 186 10.89 -4.18 3.25
CA ARG A 186 11.14 -4.78 4.58
C ARG A 186 10.41 -6.11 4.78
N GLY A 187 9.26 -6.30 4.10
CA GLY A 187 8.54 -7.58 4.08
C GLY A 187 9.34 -8.73 3.46
N LYS A 188 10.18 -8.48 2.46
CA LYS A 188 11.06 -9.49 1.85
C LYS A 188 12.17 -9.91 2.83
N ILE A 189 12.77 -8.96 3.54
CA ILE A 189 13.76 -9.24 4.60
C ILE A 189 13.11 -10.09 5.69
N ARG A 190 11.87 -9.78 6.09
CA ARG A 190 11.14 -10.57 7.07
C ARG A 190 10.90 -12.01 6.61
N VAL A 191 10.54 -12.22 5.35
CA VAL A 191 10.37 -13.57 4.79
C VAL A 191 11.69 -14.33 4.83
N ALA A 192 12.79 -13.74 4.37
CA ALA A 192 14.13 -14.34 4.42
C ALA A 192 14.52 -14.70 5.87
N MET A 193 14.24 -13.80 6.83
CA MET A 193 14.48 -14.07 8.25
C MET A 193 13.68 -15.28 8.77
N ILE A 194 12.40 -15.40 8.40
CA ILE A 194 11.56 -16.53 8.82
C ILE A 194 12.04 -17.84 8.18
N SER A 195 12.47 -17.78 6.92
CA SER A 195 13.02 -18.93 6.18
C SER A 195 14.48 -19.25 6.53
N ASN A 196 15.10 -18.43 7.40
CA ASN A 196 16.52 -18.52 7.75
C ASN A 196 17.44 -18.50 6.51
N GLU A 197 17.09 -17.65 5.54
CA GLU A 197 17.84 -17.43 4.30
C GLU A 197 18.60 -16.11 4.35
N PRO A 198 19.81 -16.03 3.73
CA PRO A 198 20.52 -14.77 3.63
C PRO A 198 19.82 -13.83 2.64
N ILE A 199 20.04 -12.53 2.82
CA ILE A 199 19.65 -11.51 1.83
C ILE A 199 20.85 -11.11 0.98
N PRO A 200 20.65 -10.60 -0.25
CA PRO A 200 21.72 -10.02 -1.05
C PRO A 200 22.43 -8.86 -0.32
N GLU A 201 23.71 -8.69 -0.61
CA GLU A 201 24.52 -7.58 -0.12
C GLU A 201 23.96 -6.23 -0.59
N GLY A 202 24.17 -5.17 0.20
CA GLY A 202 23.80 -3.81 -0.16
C GLY A 202 22.31 -3.48 -0.05
N LEU A 203 21.51 -4.31 0.61
CA LEU A 203 20.09 -4.06 0.85
C LEU A 203 19.80 -3.41 2.21
N ALA A 204 20.64 -3.68 3.20
CA ALA A 204 20.42 -3.26 4.57
C ALA A 204 21.73 -3.09 5.36
N LEU A 205 21.64 -2.36 6.46
CA LEU A 205 22.66 -2.28 7.50
C LEU A 205 22.15 -2.96 8.77
N ASP A 206 23.05 -3.51 9.57
CA ASP A 206 22.74 -3.98 10.91
C ASP A 206 22.54 -2.81 11.90
N ILE A 207 22.29 -3.12 13.17
CA ILE A 207 22.07 -2.09 14.21
C ILE A 207 23.29 -1.21 14.46
N ASP A 208 24.50 -1.71 14.15
CA ASP A 208 25.75 -0.99 14.30
C ASP A 208 26.08 -0.13 13.07
N GLY A 209 25.30 -0.26 11.99
CA GLY A 209 25.47 0.47 10.74
C GLY A 209 26.39 -0.22 9.73
N ASN A 210 26.73 -1.49 9.95
CA ASN A 210 27.55 -2.27 9.02
C ASN A 210 26.68 -2.95 7.95
N PRO A 211 27.15 -3.05 6.70
CA PRO A 211 26.49 -3.87 5.68
C PRO A 211 26.30 -5.30 6.17
N THR A 212 25.11 -5.87 5.90
CA THR A 212 24.82 -7.24 6.34
C THR A 212 24.02 -8.02 5.31
N THR A 213 24.33 -9.32 5.21
CA THR A 213 23.54 -10.32 4.47
C THR A 213 22.70 -11.20 5.39
N ASP A 214 22.86 -11.06 6.71
CA ASP A 214 22.05 -11.74 7.71
C ASP A 214 20.66 -11.09 7.79
N ALA A 215 19.63 -11.85 7.41
CA ALA A 215 18.26 -11.35 7.34
C ALA A 215 17.71 -10.88 8.69
N LYS A 216 18.13 -11.51 9.81
CA LYS A 216 17.71 -11.10 11.16
C LYS A 216 18.34 -9.78 11.55
N LYS A 217 19.67 -9.65 11.39
CA LYS A 217 20.39 -8.38 11.64
C LYS A 217 19.86 -7.25 10.77
N ALA A 218 19.58 -7.53 9.49
CA ALA A 218 18.98 -6.57 8.56
C ALA A 218 17.57 -6.14 8.97
N PHE A 219 16.77 -7.04 9.53
CA PHE A 219 15.43 -6.74 10.00
C PHE A 219 15.43 -5.89 11.28
N GLU A 220 16.39 -6.11 12.17
CA GLU A 220 16.62 -5.33 13.39
C GLU A 220 17.28 -3.97 13.09
N GLY A 221 18.00 -3.87 12.01
CA GLY A 221 18.66 -2.68 11.53
C GLY A 221 17.81 -1.82 10.57
N VAL A 222 18.40 -1.32 9.50
CA VAL A 222 17.78 -0.38 8.56
C VAL A 222 17.90 -0.84 7.11
N CYS A 223 16.86 -0.61 6.32
CA CYS A 223 16.92 -0.75 4.86
C CYS A 223 17.74 0.40 4.24
N LEU A 224 18.43 0.13 3.14
CA LEU A 224 19.07 1.17 2.35
C LEU A 224 18.07 1.85 1.39
N PRO A 225 18.26 3.15 1.09
CA PRO A 225 17.38 3.89 0.20
C PRO A 225 17.51 3.40 -1.25
N PHE A 226 16.43 3.57 -2.01
CA PHE A 226 16.42 3.37 -3.47
C PHE A 226 17.39 4.31 -4.15
N GLY A 227 18.00 3.84 -5.24
CA GLY A 227 18.96 4.61 -6.03
C GLY A 227 20.41 4.33 -5.65
N GLY A 228 20.73 4.17 -4.39
CA GLY A 228 22.09 4.01 -3.89
C GLY A 228 22.92 5.29 -4.03
N PRO A 229 24.22 5.25 -3.63
CA PRO A 229 25.17 6.33 -3.86
C PRO A 229 25.50 6.45 -5.35
#